data_b340b8d32d51cbf9f7ee262aa36a5bad
#
_entry.id   b340b8d32d51cbf9f7ee262aa36a5bad
#
_cell.length_a   1.000
_cell.length_b   1.000
_cell.length_c   1.000
_cell.angle_alpha   90.00
_cell.angle_beta   90.00
_cell.angle_gamma   90.00
#
_symmetry.space_group_name_H-M   'P 1'
#
loop_
_entity.id
_entity.type
_entity.pdbx_description
1 polymer ?
#
loop_
_entity_poly.entity_id
_entity_poly.type
_entity_poly.pdbx_seq_one_letter_code
_entity_poly.pdbx_strand_id
1 'polypeptide(L)'
;MNARGRVALELLILAILTVSFLLVFPTRPLVVDVALALGALVLLGSNAQYTRTVIWARFPARPSSGGLRPCLSTTMAMTLAAVVVCLLVGIVMGYRDGGWEAAVNRVLNWKLLVAICMYAPWALLQQTLFQFYLLGRLRTLFPTIHPIGPATLNGVVFGLVHLPDFWVTLVTAFGGIFWSYMYNQYRLLLPLAFSHALLGSAFYYWVYGRDLPEAWSELIK
;
A
#
# COMPACT_ATOMS: atom_id res chain seq x y z
N MET A 1 -13.50 21.93 20.76
CA MET A 1 -12.92 20.59 20.57
C MET A 1 -11.43 20.75 20.40
N ASN A 2 -10.61 20.06 21.19
CA ASN A 2 -9.15 20.10 21.07
C ASN A 2 -8.64 19.37 19.82
N ALA A 3 -7.35 19.53 19.47
CA ALA A 3 -6.78 18.93 18.25
C ALA A 3 -6.93 17.40 18.19
N ARG A 4 -6.76 16.70 19.31
CA ARG A 4 -6.92 15.24 19.39
C ARG A 4 -8.37 14.81 19.17
N GLY A 5 -9.35 15.54 19.77
CA GLY A 5 -10.76 15.23 19.58
C GLY A 5 -11.20 15.39 18.12
N ARG A 6 -10.67 16.39 17.40
CA ARG A 6 -10.92 16.54 15.95
C ARG A 6 -10.35 15.37 15.15
N VAL A 7 -9.12 14.97 15.42
CA VAL A 7 -8.49 13.82 14.75
C VAL A 7 -9.24 12.53 15.06
N ALA A 8 -9.67 12.31 16.30
CA ALA A 8 -10.47 11.14 16.67
C ALA A 8 -11.79 11.07 15.89
N LEU A 9 -12.51 12.20 15.79
CA LEU A 9 -13.75 12.28 15.03
C LEU A 9 -13.52 12.04 13.53
N GLU A 10 -12.46 12.64 12.96
CA GLU A 10 -12.06 12.44 11.57
C GLU A 10 -11.79 10.96 11.27
N LEU A 11 -11.00 10.30 12.11
CA LEU A 11 -10.69 8.86 11.94
C LEU A 11 -11.92 7.98 12.14
N LEU A 12 -12.82 8.33 13.07
CA LEU A 12 -14.07 7.60 13.26
C LEU A 12 -14.98 7.69 12.01
N ILE A 13 -15.14 8.89 11.45
CA ILE A 13 -15.90 9.08 10.21
C ILE A 13 -15.31 8.27 9.07
N LEU A 14 -13.98 8.33 8.88
CA LEU A 14 -13.30 7.56 7.85
C LEU A 14 -13.46 6.05 8.05
N ALA A 15 -13.37 5.58 9.30
CA ALA A 15 -13.58 4.17 9.60
C ALA A 15 -15.01 3.73 9.27
N ILE A 16 -16.02 4.50 9.66
CA ILE A 16 -17.43 4.23 9.34
C ILE A 16 -17.63 4.19 7.82
N LEU A 17 -17.13 5.18 7.09
CA LEU A 17 -17.24 5.22 5.62
C LEU A 17 -16.57 4.03 4.97
N THR A 18 -15.35 3.66 5.42
CA THR A 18 -14.61 2.52 4.90
C THR A 18 -15.36 1.20 5.16
N VAL A 19 -15.85 0.98 6.38
CA VAL A 19 -16.60 -0.23 6.72
C VAL A 19 -17.92 -0.29 5.95
N SER A 20 -18.67 0.80 5.88
CA SER A 20 -19.91 0.87 5.10
C SER A 20 -19.65 0.55 3.63
N PHE A 21 -18.56 1.09 3.08
CA PHE A 21 -18.14 0.84 1.71
C PHE A 21 -17.81 -0.65 1.47
N LEU A 22 -17.02 -1.27 2.36
CA LEU A 22 -16.67 -2.70 2.25
C LEU A 22 -17.89 -3.61 2.32
N LEU A 23 -18.92 -3.22 3.09
CA LEU A 23 -20.16 -3.99 3.21
C LEU A 23 -21.07 -3.85 1.98
N VAL A 24 -21.10 -2.65 1.39
CA VAL A 24 -21.99 -2.37 0.23
C VAL A 24 -21.39 -2.88 -1.09
N PHE A 25 -20.05 -2.83 -1.23
CA PHE A 25 -19.36 -3.20 -2.47
C PHE A 25 -18.35 -4.35 -2.29
N PRO A 26 -18.80 -5.55 -1.98
CA PRO A 26 -17.90 -6.69 -1.75
C PRO A 26 -17.12 -7.10 -3.02
N THR A 27 -17.67 -6.86 -4.20
CA THR A 27 -17.05 -7.24 -5.49
C THR A 27 -16.13 -6.17 -6.07
N ARG A 28 -16.15 -4.96 -5.54
CA ARG A 28 -15.29 -3.81 -5.91
C ARG A 28 -15.16 -3.60 -7.41
N PRO A 29 -16.20 -3.13 -8.10
CA PRO A 29 -16.08 -2.74 -9.50
C PRO A 29 -15.09 -1.54 -9.64
N LEU A 30 -14.43 -1.42 -10.81
CA LEU A 30 -13.43 -0.37 -11.08
C LEU A 30 -13.92 1.05 -10.74
N VAL A 31 -15.19 1.35 -11.01
CA VAL A 31 -15.78 2.66 -10.71
C VAL A 31 -15.63 3.02 -9.24
N VAL A 32 -15.67 2.03 -8.39
CA VAL A 32 -15.52 2.16 -6.95
C VAL A 32 -14.08 2.46 -6.57
N ASP A 33 -13.10 1.78 -7.15
CA ASP A 33 -11.68 2.06 -6.93
C ASP A 33 -11.31 3.47 -7.41
N VAL A 34 -11.85 3.90 -8.55
CA VAL A 34 -11.69 5.26 -9.06
C VAL A 34 -12.31 6.29 -8.10
N ALA A 35 -13.54 6.03 -7.61
CA ALA A 35 -14.19 6.92 -6.64
C ALA A 35 -13.38 7.03 -5.33
N LEU A 36 -12.82 5.91 -4.85
CA LEU A 36 -11.92 5.91 -3.68
C LEU A 36 -10.64 6.71 -3.94
N ALA A 37 -10.03 6.56 -5.12
CA ALA A 37 -8.84 7.32 -5.50
C ALA A 37 -9.12 8.82 -5.52
N LEU A 38 -10.25 9.24 -6.12
CA LEU A 38 -10.67 10.63 -6.14
C LEU A 38 -10.97 11.14 -4.72
N GLY A 39 -11.68 10.36 -3.91
CA GLY A 39 -11.93 10.68 -2.50
C GLY A 39 -10.65 10.84 -1.70
N ALA A 40 -9.67 9.96 -1.89
CA ALA A 40 -8.36 10.05 -1.26
C ALA A 40 -7.60 11.32 -1.69
N LEU A 41 -7.64 11.68 -2.97
CA LEU A 41 -7.02 12.92 -3.48
C LEU A 41 -7.68 14.17 -2.88
N VAL A 42 -9.01 14.19 -2.80
CA VAL A 42 -9.75 15.29 -2.15
C VAL A 42 -9.40 15.38 -0.67
N LEU A 43 -9.35 14.25 0.04
CA LEU A 43 -8.96 14.19 1.44
C LEU A 43 -7.52 14.70 1.67
N LEU A 44 -6.58 14.28 0.85
CA LEU A 44 -5.18 14.72 0.92
C LEU A 44 -5.05 16.22 0.60
N GLY A 45 -5.77 16.70 -0.42
CA GLY A 45 -5.78 18.11 -0.81
C GLY A 45 -6.38 19.01 0.27
N SER A 46 -7.55 18.64 0.82
CA SER A 46 -8.20 19.39 1.90
C SER A 46 -7.36 19.38 3.18
N ASN A 47 -6.73 18.26 3.52
CA ASN A 47 -5.80 18.20 4.64
C ASN A 47 -4.59 19.11 4.43
N ALA A 48 -4.00 19.13 3.24
CA ALA A 48 -2.87 20.02 2.92
C ALA A 48 -3.26 21.50 3.05
N GLN A 49 -4.44 21.89 2.59
CA GLN A 49 -4.97 23.25 2.74
C GLN A 49 -5.23 23.62 4.21
N TYR A 50 -5.89 22.72 4.95
CA TYR A 50 -6.24 22.94 6.36
C TYR A 50 -5.01 23.05 7.26
N THR A 51 -4.01 22.19 7.06
CA THR A 51 -2.79 22.18 7.88
C THR A 51 -1.73 23.14 7.38
N ARG A 52 -1.97 23.80 6.24
CA ARG A 52 -0.96 24.60 5.52
C ARG A 52 0.35 23.83 5.28
N THR A 53 0.26 22.50 5.24
CA THR A 53 1.40 21.63 4.99
C THR A 53 1.32 21.12 3.57
N VAL A 54 2.28 21.51 2.75
CA VAL A 54 2.41 20.94 1.41
C VAL A 54 3.06 19.56 1.58
N ILE A 55 2.45 18.53 1.00
CA ILE A 55 3.01 17.16 1.00
C ILE A 55 4.49 17.19 0.57
N TRP A 56 4.80 18.01 -0.44
CA TRP A 56 6.14 18.22 -0.98
C TRP A 56 7.11 18.94 -0.03
N ALA A 57 6.63 19.83 0.84
CA ALA A 57 7.50 20.55 1.77
C ALA A 57 8.06 19.65 2.89
N ARG A 58 7.44 18.50 3.12
CA ARG A 58 7.94 17.47 4.06
C ARG A 58 8.67 16.32 3.36
N PHE A 59 8.71 16.30 2.03
CA PHE A 59 9.49 15.32 1.26
C PHE A 59 10.98 15.34 1.57
N PRO A 60 11.61 16.48 1.87
CA PRO A 60 12.96 16.54 2.39
C PRO A 60 13.01 16.96 3.87
N ALA A 61 11.94 16.80 4.66
CA ALA A 61 12.10 16.92 6.11
C ALA A 61 13.21 15.97 6.52
N ARG A 62 14.31 16.53 6.97
CA ARG A 62 15.56 15.84 7.30
C ARG A 62 15.26 14.47 7.89
N PRO A 63 15.75 13.38 7.29
CA PRO A 63 15.56 12.05 7.83
C PRO A 63 15.99 12.08 9.29
N SER A 64 15.14 11.65 10.19
CA SER A 64 15.45 11.64 11.62
C SER A 64 16.64 10.73 11.96
N SER A 65 17.04 9.88 11.00
CA SER A 65 18.16 8.97 11.15
C SER A 65 18.65 8.47 9.78
N GLY A 66 19.72 9.04 9.28
CA GLY A 66 20.55 8.35 8.29
C GLY A 66 20.33 8.58 6.80
N GLY A 67 19.30 9.28 6.33
CA GLY A 67 19.18 9.69 4.92
C GLY A 67 18.60 8.65 3.94
N LEU A 68 18.69 8.96 2.65
CA LEU A 68 18.11 8.18 1.55
C LEU A 68 18.75 6.78 1.43
N ARG A 69 20.07 6.68 1.54
CA ARG A 69 20.81 5.42 1.35
C ARG A 69 20.34 4.29 2.28
N PRO A 70 20.33 4.44 3.63
CA PRO A 70 19.86 3.38 4.51
C PRO A 70 18.36 3.08 4.35
N CYS A 71 17.52 4.07 4.06
CA CYS A 71 16.13 3.83 3.72
C CYS A 71 16.03 2.94 2.48
N LEU A 72 16.71 3.31 1.40
CA LEU A 72 16.68 2.58 0.15
C LEU A 72 17.24 1.17 0.31
N SER A 73 18.41 1.02 0.95
CA SER A 73 19.05 -0.30 1.13
C SER A 73 18.18 -1.25 1.95
N THR A 74 17.63 -0.79 3.10
CA THR A 74 16.78 -1.63 3.95
C THR A 74 15.45 -1.97 3.25
N THR A 75 14.80 -0.97 2.61
CA THR A 75 13.55 -1.21 1.89
C THR A 75 13.78 -2.17 0.73
N MET A 76 14.83 -1.98 -0.06
CA MET A 76 15.12 -2.85 -1.20
C MET A 76 15.54 -4.26 -0.77
N ALA A 77 16.33 -4.42 0.29
CA ALA A 77 16.70 -5.73 0.79
C ALA A 77 15.47 -6.55 1.22
N MET A 78 14.55 -5.94 1.98
CA MET A 78 13.31 -6.60 2.38
C MET A 78 12.38 -6.86 1.20
N THR A 79 12.30 -5.91 0.25
CA THR A 79 11.51 -6.07 -0.98
C THR A 79 12.04 -7.23 -1.82
N LEU A 80 13.35 -7.29 -2.03
CA LEU A 80 13.98 -8.38 -2.79
C LEU A 80 13.76 -9.74 -2.12
N ALA A 81 13.90 -9.82 -0.80
CA ALA A 81 13.61 -11.05 -0.07
C ALA A 81 12.16 -11.51 -0.29
N ALA A 82 11.20 -10.60 -0.18
CA ALA A 82 9.78 -10.92 -0.42
C ALA A 82 9.49 -11.24 -1.89
N VAL A 83 10.13 -10.56 -2.84
CA VAL A 83 10.04 -10.87 -4.28
C VAL A 83 10.56 -12.26 -4.58
N VAL A 84 11.69 -12.67 -3.96
CA VAL A 84 12.21 -14.04 -4.10
C VAL A 84 11.19 -15.06 -3.58
N VAL A 85 10.54 -14.80 -2.45
CA VAL A 85 9.48 -15.68 -1.94
C VAL A 85 8.32 -15.76 -2.95
N CYS A 86 7.83 -14.64 -3.47
CA CYS A 86 6.78 -14.63 -4.49
C CYS A 86 7.20 -15.40 -5.75
N LEU A 87 8.46 -15.25 -6.18
CA LEU A 87 9.04 -15.97 -7.32
C LEU A 87 9.02 -17.49 -7.09
N LEU A 88 9.51 -17.95 -5.94
CA LEU A 88 9.53 -19.38 -5.60
C LEU A 88 8.12 -19.96 -5.54
N VAL A 89 7.18 -19.24 -4.92
CA VAL A 89 5.77 -19.63 -4.91
C VAL A 89 5.21 -19.67 -6.33
N GLY A 90 5.51 -18.67 -7.17
CA GLY A 90 5.09 -18.62 -8.57
C GLY A 90 5.59 -19.81 -9.39
N ILE A 91 6.86 -20.21 -9.20
CA ILE A 91 7.44 -21.40 -9.85
C ILE A 91 6.68 -22.67 -9.42
N VAL A 92 6.47 -22.84 -8.11
CA VAL A 92 5.76 -24.03 -7.57
C VAL A 92 4.32 -24.10 -8.10
N MET A 93 3.61 -22.96 -8.07
CA MET A 93 2.23 -22.91 -8.56
C MET A 93 2.16 -23.17 -10.08
N GLY A 94 3.02 -22.51 -10.86
CA GLY A 94 3.08 -22.74 -12.31
C GLY A 94 3.44 -24.18 -12.67
N TYR A 95 4.37 -24.79 -11.94
CA TYR A 95 4.72 -26.20 -12.14
C TYR A 95 3.56 -27.15 -11.86
N ARG A 96 2.78 -26.88 -10.81
CA ARG A 96 1.58 -27.65 -10.48
C ARG A 96 0.47 -27.50 -11.53
N ASP A 97 0.35 -26.32 -12.13
CA ASP A 97 -0.68 -26.00 -13.13
C ASP A 97 -0.39 -26.64 -14.51
N GLY A 98 0.88 -26.84 -14.89
CA GLY A 98 1.22 -27.39 -16.23
C GLY A 98 2.71 -27.71 -16.44
N GLY A 99 3.44 -28.07 -15.37
CA GLY A 99 4.85 -28.44 -15.45
C GLY A 99 5.80 -27.24 -15.69
N TRP A 100 7.02 -27.54 -16.15
CA TRP A 100 8.07 -26.53 -16.29
C TRP A 100 7.73 -25.41 -17.28
N GLU A 101 7.05 -25.74 -18.37
CA GLU A 101 6.65 -24.73 -19.37
C GLU A 101 5.71 -23.69 -18.76
N ALA A 102 4.70 -24.13 -18.02
CA ALA A 102 3.77 -23.23 -17.34
C ALA A 102 4.49 -22.40 -16.25
N ALA A 103 5.42 -23.00 -15.50
CA ALA A 103 6.23 -22.30 -14.52
C ALA A 103 7.07 -21.19 -15.14
N VAL A 104 7.75 -21.48 -16.24
CA VAL A 104 8.57 -20.50 -16.98
C VAL A 104 7.71 -19.38 -17.53
N ASN A 105 6.58 -19.69 -18.18
CA ASN A 105 5.65 -18.70 -18.73
C ASN A 105 5.03 -17.81 -17.65
N ARG A 106 4.78 -18.35 -16.45
CA ARG A 106 4.26 -17.59 -15.31
C ARG A 106 5.29 -16.60 -14.76
N VAL A 107 6.56 -17.00 -14.72
CA VAL A 107 7.64 -16.21 -14.12
C VAL A 107 8.27 -15.23 -15.10
N LEU A 108 8.56 -15.68 -16.33
CA LEU A 108 9.21 -14.89 -17.37
C LEU A 108 8.17 -14.21 -18.27
N ASN A 109 7.33 -13.36 -17.67
CA ASN A 109 6.32 -12.64 -18.42
C ASN A 109 6.64 -11.13 -18.42
N TRP A 110 6.88 -10.57 -19.62
CA TRP A 110 7.16 -9.14 -19.79
C TRP A 110 6.00 -8.23 -19.31
N LYS A 111 4.77 -8.74 -19.28
CA LYS A 111 3.58 -8.02 -18.78
C LYS A 111 3.74 -7.62 -17.32
N LEU A 112 4.58 -8.33 -16.54
CA LEU A 112 4.93 -7.92 -15.17
C LEU A 112 5.54 -6.52 -15.12
N LEU A 113 6.41 -6.16 -16.08
CA LEU A 113 7.00 -4.81 -16.14
C LEU A 113 5.91 -3.76 -16.41
N VAL A 114 4.98 -4.06 -17.31
CA VAL A 114 3.84 -3.19 -17.59
C VAL A 114 2.98 -3.02 -16.33
N ALA A 115 2.69 -4.13 -15.64
CA ALA A 115 1.93 -4.10 -14.39
C ALA A 115 2.59 -3.23 -13.33
N ILE A 116 3.91 -3.34 -13.13
CA ILE A 116 4.67 -2.51 -12.19
C ILE A 116 4.51 -1.02 -12.54
N CYS A 117 4.67 -0.66 -13.82
CA CYS A 117 4.55 0.72 -14.27
C CYS A 117 3.12 1.28 -14.09
N MET A 118 2.11 0.48 -14.42
CA MET A 118 0.70 0.87 -14.27
C MET A 118 0.28 0.96 -12.80
N TYR A 119 0.79 0.08 -11.96
CA TYR A 119 0.46 0.04 -10.53
C TYR A 119 1.22 1.08 -9.70
N ALA A 120 2.37 1.58 -10.18
CA ALA A 120 3.20 2.53 -9.44
C ALA A 120 2.46 3.82 -9.00
N PRO A 121 1.65 4.49 -9.84
CA PRO A 121 0.87 5.65 -9.42
C PRO A 121 -0.14 5.32 -8.32
N TRP A 122 -0.80 4.17 -8.42
CA TRP A 122 -1.74 3.68 -7.41
C TRP A 122 -1.03 3.36 -6.09
N ALA A 123 0.11 2.68 -6.14
CA ALA A 123 0.94 2.40 -4.98
C ALA A 123 1.42 3.68 -4.30
N LEU A 124 1.80 4.72 -5.07
CA LEU A 124 2.18 6.01 -4.52
C LEU A 124 1.01 6.71 -3.82
N LEU A 125 -0.18 6.68 -4.41
CA LEU A 125 -1.39 7.23 -3.80
C LEU A 125 -1.69 6.52 -2.48
N GLN A 126 -1.69 5.19 -2.47
CA GLN A 126 -1.91 4.39 -1.26
C GLN A 126 -0.85 4.65 -0.19
N GLN A 127 0.43 4.69 -0.55
CA GLN A 127 1.48 5.01 0.42
C GLN A 127 1.35 6.43 0.96
N THR A 128 0.92 7.40 0.15
CA THR A 128 0.65 8.75 0.63
C THR A 128 -0.53 8.78 1.60
N LEU A 129 -1.62 8.10 1.26
CA LEU A 129 -2.80 8.03 2.12
C LEU A 129 -2.50 7.36 3.47
N PHE A 130 -1.85 6.19 3.44
CA PHE A 130 -1.60 5.42 4.65
C PHE A 130 -0.40 5.95 5.45
N GLN A 131 0.76 6.16 4.82
CA GLN A 131 1.96 6.51 5.56
C GLN A 131 2.03 8.00 5.91
N PHE A 132 1.68 8.89 4.98
CA PHE A 132 1.72 10.32 5.25
C PHE A 132 0.50 10.77 6.07
N TYR A 133 -0.72 10.44 5.61
CA TYR A 133 -1.95 10.92 6.23
C TYR A 133 -2.35 10.09 7.46
N LEU A 134 -2.74 8.82 7.28
CA LEU A 134 -3.32 8.01 8.36
C LEU A 134 -2.34 7.77 9.51
N LEU A 135 -1.12 7.34 9.23
CA LEU A 135 -0.10 7.15 10.27
C LEU A 135 0.23 8.47 10.98
N GLY A 136 0.24 9.60 10.26
CA GLY A 136 0.40 10.92 10.85
C GLY A 136 -0.72 11.27 11.84
N ARG A 137 -1.98 10.93 11.52
CA ARG A 137 -3.14 11.09 12.40
C ARG A 137 -3.08 10.18 13.62
N LEU A 138 -2.74 8.91 13.42
CA LEU A 138 -2.56 7.95 14.52
C LEU A 138 -1.49 8.42 15.52
N ARG A 139 -0.39 8.97 15.04
CA ARG A 139 0.65 9.54 15.91
C ARG A 139 0.20 10.78 16.66
N THR A 140 -0.68 11.60 16.07
CA THR A 140 -1.28 12.75 16.77
C THR A 140 -2.25 12.29 17.86
N LEU A 141 -2.98 11.20 17.60
CA LEU A 141 -3.91 10.62 18.57
C LEU A 141 -3.19 9.93 19.72
N PHE A 142 -2.11 9.21 19.42
CA PHE A 142 -1.32 8.40 20.37
C PHE A 142 0.14 8.89 20.49
N PRO A 143 0.39 10.12 20.99
CA PRO A 143 1.73 10.71 20.99
C PRO A 143 2.71 10.05 21.97
N THR A 144 2.20 9.38 23.01
CA THR A 144 2.98 8.73 24.06
C THR A 144 3.25 7.25 23.79
N ILE A 145 2.55 6.65 22.81
CA ILE A 145 2.74 5.25 22.46
C ILE A 145 4.02 5.12 21.60
N HIS A 146 4.79 4.07 21.89
CA HIS A 146 5.98 3.74 21.08
C HIS A 146 5.63 3.70 19.58
N PRO A 147 6.47 4.24 18.68
CA PRO A 147 6.15 4.38 17.24
C PRO A 147 5.73 3.09 16.54
N ILE A 148 6.08 1.93 17.07
CA ILE A 148 5.66 0.63 16.52
C ILE A 148 4.15 0.40 16.66
N GLY A 149 3.52 0.89 17.73
CA GLY A 149 2.08 0.72 17.95
C GLY A 149 1.23 1.37 16.85
N PRO A 150 1.36 2.68 16.59
CA PRO A 150 0.69 3.32 15.46
C PRO A 150 1.08 2.73 14.10
N ALA A 151 2.32 2.25 13.93
CA ALA A 151 2.74 1.58 12.69
C ALA A 151 2.01 0.24 12.48
N THR A 152 1.90 -0.55 13.54
CA THR A 152 1.15 -1.82 13.52
C THR A 152 -0.32 -1.58 13.22
N LEU A 153 -0.96 -0.63 13.91
CA LEU A 153 -2.36 -0.30 13.66
C LEU A 153 -2.59 0.17 12.22
N ASN A 154 -1.72 1.05 11.70
CA ASN A 154 -1.79 1.51 10.32
C ASN A 154 -1.66 0.36 9.31
N GLY A 155 -0.71 -0.56 9.54
CA GLY A 155 -0.53 -1.73 8.68
C GLY A 155 -1.70 -2.70 8.73
N VAL A 156 -2.30 -2.92 9.91
CA VAL A 156 -3.52 -3.72 10.05
C VAL A 156 -4.68 -3.09 9.27
N VAL A 157 -4.90 -1.78 9.41
CA VAL A 157 -5.94 -1.07 8.63
C VAL A 157 -5.65 -1.17 7.14
N PHE A 158 -4.39 -1.04 6.72
CA PHE A 158 -3.98 -1.23 5.32
C PHE A 158 -4.31 -2.64 4.81
N GLY A 159 -4.15 -3.68 5.63
CA GLY A 159 -4.59 -5.02 5.30
C GLY A 159 -6.11 -5.13 5.19
N LEU A 160 -6.84 -4.66 6.19
CA LEU A 160 -8.30 -4.80 6.28
C LEU A 160 -9.05 -4.20 5.09
N VAL A 161 -8.54 -3.14 4.47
CA VAL A 161 -9.15 -2.59 3.24
C VAL A 161 -9.03 -3.52 2.03
N HIS A 162 -8.32 -4.64 2.13
CA HIS A 162 -8.23 -5.66 1.08
C HIS A 162 -9.19 -6.83 1.28
N LEU A 163 -10.04 -6.81 2.32
CA LEU A 163 -11.10 -7.79 2.47
C LEU A 163 -12.04 -7.76 1.24
N PRO A 164 -12.66 -8.89 0.85
CA PRO A 164 -12.71 -10.15 1.59
C PRO A 164 -11.55 -11.13 1.31
N ASP A 165 -10.55 -10.77 0.51
CA ASP A 165 -9.45 -11.68 0.20
C ASP A 165 -8.51 -11.82 1.42
N PHE A 166 -8.61 -12.95 2.11
CA PHE A 166 -7.87 -13.20 3.34
C PHE A 166 -6.36 -13.18 3.14
N TRP A 167 -5.85 -13.79 2.07
CA TRP A 167 -4.41 -13.86 1.84
C TRP A 167 -3.82 -12.51 1.44
N VAL A 168 -4.52 -11.76 0.60
CA VAL A 168 -4.12 -10.37 0.29
C VAL A 168 -4.17 -9.52 1.55
N THR A 169 -5.23 -9.62 2.35
CA THR A 169 -5.37 -8.91 3.63
C THR A 169 -4.17 -9.18 4.54
N LEU A 170 -3.78 -10.44 4.70
CA LEU A 170 -2.67 -10.83 5.57
C LEU A 170 -1.33 -10.28 5.07
N VAL A 171 -1.02 -10.51 3.80
CA VAL A 171 0.26 -10.08 3.19
C VAL A 171 0.37 -8.55 3.18
N THR A 172 -0.73 -7.86 2.84
CA THR A 172 -0.74 -6.38 2.83
C THR A 172 -0.69 -5.79 4.22
N ALA A 173 -1.24 -6.46 5.25
CA ALA A 173 -1.07 -6.04 6.64
C ALA A 173 0.41 -6.06 7.05
N PHE A 174 1.12 -7.16 6.79
CA PHE A 174 2.55 -7.26 7.07
C PHE A 174 3.38 -6.22 6.30
N GLY A 175 3.12 -6.08 5.00
CA GLY A 175 3.75 -5.03 4.18
C GLY A 175 3.46 -3.63 4.72
N GLY A 176 2.21 -3.36 5.10
CA GLY A 176 1.78 -2.09 5.67
C GLY A 176 2.48 -1.76 7.00
N ILE A 177 2.67 -2.75 7.88
CA ILE A 177 3.43 -2.59 9.14
C ILE A 177 4.89 -2.22 8.82
N PHE A 178 5.52 -2.97 7.90
CA PHE A 178 6.90 -2.72 7.49
C PHE A 178 7.06 -1.31 6.89
N TRP A 179 6.23 -0.92 5.92
CA TRP A 179 6.30 0.41 5.31
C TRP A 179 6.00 1.52 6.33
N SER A 180 5.07 1.30 7.26
CA SER A 180 4.78 2.26 8.34
C SER A 180 5.97 2.46 9.27
N TYR A 181 6.66 1.37 9.62
CA TYR A 181 7.89 1.43 10.40
C TYR A 181 8.98 2.20 9.66
N MET A 182 9.23 1.87 8.39
CA MET A 182 10.21 2.55 7.54
C MET A 182 9.87 4.03 7.37
N TYR A 183 8.60 4.37 7.15
CA TYR A 183 8.18 5.76 7.05
C TYR A 183 8.36 6.52 8.38
N ASN A 184 8.08 5.89 9.51
CA ASN A 184 8.36 6.49 10.82
C ASN A 184 9.84 6.87 10.99
N GLN A 185 10.73 6.04 10.47
CA GLN A 185 12.16 6.20 10.63
C GLN A 185 12.77 7.19 9.62
N TYR A 186 12.35 7.13 8.36
CA TYR A 186 13.04 7.84 7.27
C TYR A 186 12.21 8.95 6.63
N ARG A 187 10.89 8.95 6.76
CA ARG A 187 9.97 9.94 6.16
C ARG A 187 10.06 10.06 4.64
N LEU A 188 10.41 8.97 3.95
CA LEU A 188 10.54 8.89 2.50
C LEU A 188 9.42 8.00 1.93
N LEU A 189 8.60 8.53 1.01
CA LEU A 189 7.50 7.81 0.40
C LEU A 189 7.91 7.04 -0.87
N LEU A 190 8.77 7.63 -1.72
CA LEU A 190 9.10 7.04 -3.02
C LEU A 190 9.71 5.63 -2.93
N PRO A 191 10.68 5.34 -2.03
CA PRO A 191 11.20 3.98 -1.87
C PRO A 191 10.10 2.99 -1.47
N LEU A 192 9.15 3.42 -0.62
CA LEU A 192 8.05 2.58 -0.15
C LEU A 192 7.01 2.35 -1.25
N ALA A 193 6.70 3.37 -2.04
CA ALA A 193 5.80 3.26 -3.18
C ALA A 193 6.37 2.32 -4.26
N PHE A 194 7.67 2.42 -4.54
CA PHE A 194 8.34 1.51 -5.47
C PHE A 194 8.34 0.06 -4.94
N SER A 195 8.68 -0.13 -3.66
CA SER A 195 8.57 -1.43 -2.99
C SER A 195 7.16 -2.01 -3.09
N HIS A 196 6.15 -1.19 -2.83
CA HIS A 196 4.74 -1.60 -2.91
C HIS A 196 4.34 -1.97 -4.34
N ALA A 197 4.71 -1.17 -5.34
CA ALA A 197 4.40 -1.47 -6.74
C ALA A 197 5.02 -2.79 -7.19
N LEU A 198 6.29 -3.01 -6.84
CA LEU A 198 7.00 -4.24 -7.19
C LEU A 198 6.40 -5.47 -6.51
N LEU A 199 6.16 -5.40 -5.19
CA LEU A 199 5.60 -6.52 -4.44
C LEU A 199 4.15 -6.82 -4.83
N GLY A 200 3.32 -5.80 -5.02
CA GLY A 200 1.94 -5.97 -5.46
C GLY A 200 1.87 -6.65 -6.82
N SER A 201 2.63 -6.16 -7.80
CA SER A 201 2.69 -6.75 -9.13
C SER A 201 3.23 -8.18 -9.10
N ALA A 202 4.34 -8.45 -8.39
CA ALA A 202 4.91 -9.78 -8.26
C ALA A 202 3.92 -10.76 -7.61
N PHE A 203 3.22 -10.32 -6.57
CA PHE A 203 2.23 -11.14 -5.89
C PHE A 203 1.06 -11.52 -6.80
N TYR A 204 0.47 -10.55 -7.51
CA TYR A 204 -0.64 -10.82 -8.42
C TYR A 204 -0.23 -11.72 -9.59
N TYR A 205 0.93 -11.48 -10.21
CA TYR A 205 1.41 -12.28 -11.32
C TYR A 205 1.87 -13.67 -10.90
N TRP A 206 2.77 -13.74 -9.95
CA TRP A 206 3.44 -14.99 -9.63
C TRP A 206 2.64 -15.86 -8.67
N VAL A 207 2.02 -15.27 -7.65
CA VAL A 207 1.27 -16.03 -6.65
C VAL A 207 -0.16 -16.30 -7.12
N TYR A 208 -0.90 -15.26 -7.49
CA TYR A 208 -2.27 -15.42 -7.96
C TYR A 208 -2.40 -15.88 -9.42
N GLY A 209 -1.37 -15.69 -10.26
CA GLY A 209 -1.42 -15.99 -11.68
C GLY A 209 -2.44 -15.13 -12.44
N ARG A 210 -2.68 -13.90 -11.98
CA ARG A 210 -3.61 -12.94 -12.60
C ARG A 210 -2.86 -11.89 -13.37
N ASP A 211 -3.33 -11.61 -14.58
CA ASP A 211 -2.84 -10.51 -15.42
C ASP A 211 -3.57 -9.21 -15.01
N LEU A 212 -2.88 -8.31 -14.30
CA LEU A 212 -3.46 -7.04 -13.85
C LEU A 212 -3.90 -6.14 -15.02
N PRO A 213 -3.08 -5.93 -16.08
CA PRO A 213 -3.52 -5.20 -17.27
C PRO A 213 -4.78 -5.79 -17.92
N GLU A 214 -4.88 -7.10 -18.02
CA GLU A 214 -6.05 -7.79 -18.58
C GLU A 214 -7.28 -7.62 -17.68
N ALA A 215 -7.13 -7.85 -16.38
CA ALA A 215 -8.20 -7.63 -15.40
C ALA A 215 -8.73 -6.19 -15.45
N TRP A 216 -7.85 -5.19 -15.60
CA TRP A 216 -8.28 -3.79 -15.74
C TRP A 216 -8.95 -3.51 -17.08
N SER A 217 -8.50 -4.13 -18.17
CA SER A 217 -9.13 -3.97 -19.49
C SER A 217 -10.55 -4.55 -19.55
N GLU A 218 -10.80 -5.63 -18.82
CA GLU A 218 -12.14 -6.23 -18.72
C GLU A 218 -13.13 -5.37 -17.93
N LEU A 219 -12.62 -4.58 -16.97
CA LEU A 219 -13.43 -3.66 -16.16
C LEU A 219 -13.85 -2.39 -16.94
N ILE A 220 -13.23 -2.11 -18.09
CA ILE A 220 -13.53 -0.93 -18.94
C ILE A 220 -14.52 -1.29 -20.06
N LYS A 221 -14.73 -2.59 -20.32
CA LYS A 221 -15.71 -3.10 -21.29
C LYS A 221 -17.09 -3.22 -20.67
#